data_fe888eadbd928cdcaa366741a392a559
#
_entry.id   fe888eadbd928cdcaa366741a392a559
#
_cell.length_a   1.000
_cell.length_b   1.000
_cell.length_c   1.000
_cell.angle_alpha   90.00
_cell.angle_beta   90.00
_cell.angle_gamma   90.00
#
_symmetry.space_group_name_H-M   'P 1'
#
loop_
_entity.id
_entity.type
_entity.pdbx_description
1 polymer ?
#
loop_
_entity_poly.entity_id
_entity_poly.type
_entity_poly.pdbx_seq_one_letter_code
_entity_poly.pdbx_strand_id
1 'polypeptide(L)'
;MTDTFATVTTHPLEPLSPLEIAQASAIVKREQNLTSSARFVYIELHEPSKEALKQPLSDRQAFIVLRDRGAQATFEAVVSLTADSVVSYTEIADAQPPITLEEFLQCEEVIKADPRWQEAMIKRGVTDFSLAMVDKWASGHTMDEDNPGGRRLARPLTFVRSEAQENGYARPVENLVVTVDMDTMEVVDVADTGVVPIPQSPGNYLPGFYERPGNVPEFTQQRAPMKTIDITQPDGPSFTVDGHYVEWANWRLRVGFTPREGLVLHEVNYVDRGTERPVIHRASLSEMYVPYGDPGDSQWNKNVFDEGEYGLGVLANSLQLGCDCLGEIHYFDAYVNDQDGQPIELPNAICMHEEDYSIGWKHTDFRDNLGQVRRNRRLVVSFFATVGNYDYGFYWHLYLDGS
;
A
#
# COMPACT_ATOMS: atom_id res chain seq x y z
N MET A 1 -17.35 -29.88 -30.81
CA MET A 1 -16.09 -29.20 -31.01
C MET A 1 -15.63 -28.80 -29.63
N THR A 2 -14.69 -29.51 -29.08
CA THR A 2 -14.10 -29.25 -27.77
C THR A 2 -13.02 -28.18 -28.01
N ASP A 3 -13.31 -26.94 -27.66
CA ASP A 3 -12.29 -25.91 -27.62
C ASP A 3 -11.28 -26.29 -26.54
N THR A 4 -10.14 -26.79 -27.00
CA THR A 4 -8.94 -26.90 -26.18
C THR A 4 -8.42 -25.46 -25.96
N PHE A 5 -8.76 -24.87 -24.81
CA PHE A 5 -8.06 -23.69 -24.32
C PHE A 5 -6.60 -24.09 -24.16
N ALA A 6 -5.74 -23.51 -24.98
CA ALA A 6 -4.31 -23.58 -24.78
C ALA A 6 -4.05 -22.99 -23.38
N THR A 7 -3.55 -23.81 -22.47
CA THR A 7 -3.05 -23.33 -21.17
C THR A 7 -1.90 -22.38 -21.47
N VAL A 8 -2.15 -21.08 -21.44
CA VAL A 8 -1.07 -20.11 -21.35
C VAL A 8 -0.36 -20.41 -20.04
N THR A 9 0.86 -20.91 -20.14
CA THR A 9 1.67 -21.17 -18.95
C THR A 9 2.07 -19.84 -18.36
N THR A 10 1.34 -19.42 -17.34
CA THR A 10 1.66 -18.22 -16.56
C THR A 10 3.07 -18.34 -15.98
N HIS A 11 3.88 -17.29 -16.10
CA HIS A 11 5.23 -17.32 -15.52
C HIS A 11 5.14 -17.46 -13.98
N PRO A 12 6.04 -18.23 -13.35
CA PRO A 12 5.98 -18.50 -11.90
C PRO A 12 6.00 -17.26 -10.99
N LEU A 13 6.55 -16.14 -11.46
CA LEU A 13 6.63 -14.87 -10.71
C LEU A 13 5.52 -13.86 -11.08
N GLU A 14 4.56 -14.25 -11.92
CA GLU A 14 3.42 -13.37 -12.15
C GLU A 14 2.53 -13.28 -10.92
N PRO A 15 1.97 -12.10 -10.58
CA PRO A 15 1.02 -11.96 -9.48
C PRO A 15 -0.16 -12.93 -9.59
N LEU A 16 -0.81 -13.22 -8.47
CA LEU A 16 -2.01 -14.05 -8.50
C LEU A 16 -3.15 -13.34 -9.24
N SER A 17 -3.82 -14.07 -10.09
CA SER A 17 -5.07 -13.64 -10.72
C SER A 17 -6.23 -13.65 -9.70
N PRO A 18 -7.35 -12.94 -9.99
CA PRO A 18 -8.55 -12.97 -9.14
C PRO A 18 -9.07 -14.40 -8.90
N LEU A 19 -8.99 -15.25 -9.92
CA LEU A 19 -9.43 -16.64 -9.80
C LEU A 19 -8.53 -17.45 -8.87
N GLU A 20 -7.21 -17.22 -8.92
CA GLU A 20 -6.26 -17.90 -8.04
C GLU A 20 -6.40 -17.42 -6.58
N ILE A 21 -6.68 -16.13 -6.33
CA ILE A 21 -6.99 -15.61 -4.99
C ILE A 21 -8.25 -16.29 -4.44
N ALA A 22 -9.33 -16.33 -5.21
CA ALA A 22 -10.56 -16.99 -4.81
C ALA A 22 -10.38 -18.50 -4.58
N GLN A 23 -9.61 -19.18 -5.43
CA GLN A 23 -9.28 -20.60 -5.29
C GLN A 23 -8.49 -20.85 -4.00
N ALA A 24 -7.43 -20.08 -3.74
CA ALA A 24 -6.60 -20.20 -2.54
C ALA A 24 -7.45 -20.06 -1.26
N SER A 25 -8.30 -19.04 -1.21
CA SER A 25 -9.25 -18.82 -0.13
C SER A 25 -10.18 -20.03 0.07
N ALA A 26 -10.77 -20.55 -1.02
CA ALA A 26 -11.69 -21.70 -0.97
C ALA A 26 -11.01 -22.97 -0.46
N ILE A 27 -9.77 -23.23 -0.87
CA ILE A 27 -8.97 -24.39 -0.43
C ILE A 27 -8.77 -24.35 1.08
N VAL A 28 -8.28 -23.23 1.62
CA VAL A 28 -8.02 -23.10 3.07
C VAL A 28 -9.31 -23.23 3.87
N LYS A 29 -10.39 -22.57 3.45
CA LYS A 29 -11.71 -22.69 4.10
C LYS A 29 -12.19 -24.12 4.16
N ARG A 30 -12.02 -24.88 3.08
CA ARG A 30 -12.44 -26.28 2.96
C ARG A 30 -11.62 -27.19 3.86
N GLU A 31 -10.28 -27.06 3.84
CA GLU A 31 -9.39 -28.03 4.49
C GLU A 31 -9.11 -27.75 5.95
N GLN A 32 -9.15 -26.46 6.36
CA GLN A 32 -8.92 -26.07 7.73
C GLN A 32 -10.20 -25.86 8.55
N ASN A 33 -11.39 -26.07 7.94
CA ASN A 33 -12.69 -25.87 8.58
C ASN A 33 -12.77 -24.52 9.30
N LEU A 34 -12.35 -23.44 8.61
CA LEU A 34 -12.29 -22.12 9.19
C LEU A 34 -13.64 -21.70 9.78
N THR A 35 -13.59 -21.09 10.96
CA THR A 35 -14.75 -20.52 11.64
C THR A 35 -15.20 -19.22 10.98
N SER A 36 -16.37 -18.72 11.34
CA SER A 36 -16.86 -17.42 10.88
C SER A 36 -16.06 -16.23 11.46
N SER A 37 -15.21 -16.49 12.46
CA SER A 37 -14.31 -15.48 13.06
C SER A 37 -12.96 -15.35 12.36
N ALA A 38 -12.62 -16.27 11.45
CA ALA A 38 -11.40 -16.20 10.68
C ALA A 38 -11.48 -15.10 9.62
N ARG A 39 -10.44 -14.29 9.52
CA ARG A 39 -10.29 -13.19 8.55
C ARG A 39 -9.02 -13.38 7.74
N PHE A 40 -9.13 -13.21 6.43
CA PHE A 40 -7.98 -13.16 5.53
C PHE A 40 -7.35 -11.76 5.62
N VAL A 41 -6.09 -11.74 6.01
CA VAL A 41 -5.32 -10.49 6.06
C VAL A 41 -4.79 -10.18 4.68
N TYR A 42 -4.03 -11.12 4.09
CA TYR A 42 -3.67 -11.05 2.68
C TYR A 42 -3.46 -12.44 2.07
N ILE A 43 -3.64 -12.50 0.76
CA ILE A 43 -3.37 -13.65 -0.10
C ILE A 43 -2.46 -13.15 -1.22
N GLU A 44 -1.28 -13.73 -1.33
CA GLU A 44 -0.29 -13.33 -2.33
C GLU A 44 0.39 -14.54 -2.97
N LEU A 45 1.15 -14.32 -4.02
CA LEU A 45 1.97 -15.36 -4.63
C LEU A 45 3.00 -15.86 -3.61
N HIS A 46 3.03 -17.18 -3.36
CA HIS A 46 4.16 -17.79 -2.70
C HIS A 46 5.31 -17.89 -3.70
N GLU A 47 6.15 -16.86 -3.70
CA GLU A 47 7.23 -16.74 -4.68
C GLU A 47 8.20 -17.94 -4.61
N PRO A 48 8.47 -18.60 -5.73
CA PRO A 48 9.47 -19.68 -5.75
C PRO A 48 10.86 -19.13 -5.48
N SER A 49 11.69 -19.92 -4.81
CA SER A 49 13.07 -19.53 -4.54
C SER A 49 13.86 -19.33 -5.85
N LYS A 50 14.91 -18.51 -5.79
CA LYS A 50 15.82 -18.26 -6.92
C LYS A 50 16.41 -19.55 -7.51
N GLU A 51 16.63 -20.55 -6.68
CA GLU A 51 17.12 -21.87 -7.09
C GLU A 51 16.04 -22.68 -7.81
N ALA A 52 14.80 -22.60 -7.31
CA ALA A 52 13.66 -23.30 -7.91
C ALA A 52 13.34 -22.76 -9.32
N LEU A 53 13.49 -21.47 -9.55
CA LEU A 53 13.26 -20.84 -10.86
C LEU A 53 14.20 -21.33 -11.97
N LYS A 54 15.33 -21.98 -11.63
CA LYS A 54 16.25 -22.58 -12.61
C LYS A 54 15.74 -23.90 -13.19
N GLN A 55 14.64 -24.41 -12.65
CA GLN A 55 14.01 -25.65 -13.08
C GLN A 55 12.58 -25.38 -13.53
N PRO A 56 12.01 -26.19 -14.41
CA PRO A 56 10.59 -26.12 -14.70
C PRO A 56 9.77 -26.32 -13.41
N LEU A 57 8.99 -25.31 -13.03
CA LEU A 57 8.12 -25.39 -11.85
C LEU A 57 6.82 -26.11 -12.24
N SER A 58 6.45 -27.07 -11.41
CA SER A 58 5.24 -27.90 -11.60
C SER A 58 4.12 -27.47 -10.65
N ASP A 59 4.40 -26.63 -9.67
CA ASP A 59 3.45 -26.20 -8.65
C ASP A 59 3.42 -24.67 -8.54
N ARG A 60 2.20 -24.12 -8.61
CA ARG A 60 1.94 -22.71 -8.36
C ARG A 60 1.26 -22.59 -7.01
N GLN A 61 1.81 -21.77 -6.14
CA GLN A 61 1.41 -21.68 -4.74
C GLN A 61 0.99 -20.27 -4.35
N ALA A 62 0.04 -20.20 -3.41
CA ALA A 62 -0.33 -18.96 -2.73
C ALA A 62 0.13 -19.00 -1.27
N PHE A 63 0.59 -17.85 -0.77
CA PHE A 63 0.85 -17.62 0.64
C PHE A 63 -0.30 -16.79 1.23
N ILE A 64 -0.76 -17.19 2.41
CA ILE A 64 -1.94 -16.61 3.05
C ILE A 64 -1.63 -16.31 4.50
N VAL A 65 -2.01 -15.13 4.96
CA VAL A 65 -2.04 -14.77 6.38
C VAL A 65 -3.48 -14.62 6.82
N LEU A 66 -3.79 -15.26 7.95
CA LEU A 66 -5.12 -15.31 8.56
C LEU A 66 -5.06 -14.85 10.02
N ARG A 67 -6.10 -14.14 10.46
CA ARG A 67 -6.38 -13.92 11.88
C ARG A 67 -7.69 -14.61 12.24
N ASP A 68 -7.66 -15.57 13.15
CA ASP A 68 -8.87 -16.08 13.79
C ASP A 68 -9.11 -15.28 15.07
N ARG A 69 -10.06 -14.36 15.00
CA ARG A 69 -10.42 -13.46 16.12
C ARG A 69 -11.02 -14.21 17.29
N GLY A 70 -11.75 -15.32 17.03
CA GLY A 70 -12.33 -16.16 18.07
C GLY A 70 -11.29 -16.98 18.84
N ALA A 71 -10.27 -17.46 18.13
CA ALA A 71 -9.11 -18.15 18.71
C ALA A 71 -8.02 -17.20 19.21
N GLN A 72 -8.09 -15.92 18.83
CA GLN A 72 -7.05 -14.90 19.07
C GLN A 72 -5.68 -15.33 18.54
N ALA A 73 -5.65 -16.03 17.42
CA ALA A 73 -4.46 -16.63 16.84
C ALA A 73 -4.23 -16.17 15.39
N THR A 74 -2.95 -16.07 15.02
CA THR A 74 -2.48 -15.75 13.67
C THR A 74 -1.98 -17.02 13.01
N PHE A 75 -2.34 -17.24 11.75
CA PHE A 75 -1.93 -18.40 10.97
C PHE A 75 -1.30 -17.96 9.66
N GLU A 76 -0.28 -18.72 9.26
CA GLU A 76 0.26 -18.70 7.90
C GLU A 76 -0.09 -20.01 7.20
N ALA A 77 -0.50 -19.91 5.95
CA ALA A 77 -0.78 -21.06 5.11
C ALA A 77 -0.05 -20.93 3.77
N VAL A 78 0.43 -22.08 3.26
CA VAL A 78 0.84 -22.23 1.87
C VAL A 78 -0.14 -23.18 1.20
N VAL A 79 -0.64 -22.76 0.06
CA VAL A 79 -1.64 -23.50 -0.71
C VAL A 79 -1.10 -23.80 -2.09
N SER A 80 -1.14 -25.06 -2.51
CA SER A 80 -0.91 -25.44 -3.90
C SER A 80 -2.19 -25.22 -4.71
N LEU A 81 -2.13 -24.29 -5.64
CA LEU A 81 -3.20 -24.04 -6.61
C LEU A 81 -3.27 -25.15 -7.66
N THR A 82 -2.12 -25.77 -7.96
CA THR A 82 -2.02 -26.87 -8.91
C THR A 82 -2.60 -28.17 -8.36
N ALA A 83 -2.28 -28.50 -7.09
CA ALA A 83 -2.78 -29.72 -6.44
C ALA A 83 -4.13 -29.53 -5.75
N ASP A 84 -4.67 -28.31 -5.70
CA ASP A 84 -5.92 -27.93 -5.02
C ASP A 84 -5.95 -28.36 -3.55
N SER A 85 -4.85 -28.12 -2.82
CA SER A 85 -4.66 -28.56 -1.43
C SER A 85 -3.79 -27.62 -0.61
N VAL A 86 -3.96 -27.67 0.72
CA VAL A 86 -3.09 -26.99 1.68
C VAL A 86 -1.76 -27.73 1.79
N VAL A 87 -0.65 -27.02 1.59
CA VAL A 87 0.72 -27.54 1.75
C VAL A 87 1.17 -27.42 3.20
N SER A 88 0.91 -26.26 3.82
CA SER A 88 1.19 -26.01 5.23
C SER A 88 0.14 -25.09 5.84
N TYR A 89 -0.13 -25.28 7.12
CA TYR A 89 -0.98 -24.40 7.92
C TYR A 89 -0.39 -24.35 9.33
N THR A 90 0.12 -23.19 9.74
CA THR A 90 0.92 -23.06 10.96
C THR A 90 0.43 -21.86 11.76
N GLU A 91 0.17 -22.07 13.05
CA GLU A 91 -0.04 -20.97 13.98
C GLU A 91 1.29 -20.27 14.26
N ILE A 92 1.29 -18.96 14.17
CA ILE A 92 2.45 -18.11 14.45
C ILE A 92 2.24 -17.48 15.82
N ALA A 93 2.92 -18.03 16.80
CA ALA A 93 2.84 -17.57 18.19
C ALA A 93 3.37 -16.13 18.33
N ASP A 94 2.73 -15.36 19.20
CA ASP A 94 3.14 -13.99 19.56
C ASP A 94 3.23 -13.02 18.37
N ALA A 95 2.54 -13.31 17.26
CA ALA A 95 2.52 -12.48 16.05
C ALA A 95 1.17 -11.81 15.85
N GLN A 96 1.23 -10.53 15.49
CA GLN A 96 0.07 -9.73 15.10
C GLN A 96 0.16 -9.44 13.59
N PRO A 97 -0.85 -9.78 12.80
CA PRO A 97 -0.83 -9.49 11.38
C PRO A 97 -1.18 -8.02 11.11
N PRO A 98 -1.01 -7.51 9.88
CA PRO A 98 -1.50 -6.21 9.47
C PRO A 98 -2.97 -5.97 9.82
N ILE A 99 -3.30 -4.69 9.94
CA ILE A 99 -4.64 -4.21 10.26
C ILE A 99 -5.49 -4.21 9.00
N THR A 100 -6.62 -4.88 9.02
CA THR A 100 -7.53 -4.93 7.87
C THR A 100 -8.45 -3.70 7.82
N LEU A 101 -8.97 -3.40 6.63
CA LEU A 101 -9.95 -2.31 6.46
C LEU A 101 -11.22 -2.55 7.28
N GLU A 102 -11.67 -3.81 7.40
CA GLU A 102 -12.81 -4.16 8.27
C GLU A 102 -12.54 -3.76 9.73
N GLU A 103 -11.36 -4.11 10.26
CA GLU A 103 -10.97 -3.74 11.62
C GLU A 103 -10.89 -2.23 11.81
N PHE A 104 -10.42 -1.50 10.79
CA PHE A 104 -10.35 -0.04 10.83
C PHE A 104 -11.73 0.58 11.00
N LEU A 105 -12.70 0.16 10.17
CA LEU A 105 -14.08 0.69 10.22
C LEU A 105 -14.81 0.30 11.50
N GLN A 106 -14.71 -0.96 11.92
CA GLN A 106 -15.34 -1.43 13.17
C GLN A 106 -14.77 -0.72 14.40
N CYS A 107 -13.48 -0.44 14.42
CA CYS A 107 -12.84 0.29 15.51
C CYS A 107 -13.42 1.71 15.66
N GLU A 108 -13.62 2.44 14.56
CA GLU A 108 -14.27 3.75 14.58
C GLU A 108 -15.71 3.66 15.13
N GLU A 109 -16.48 2.66 14.70
CA GLU A 109 -17.85 2.47 15.12
C GLU A 109 -17.97 2.23 16.64
N VAL A 110 -17.16 1.30 17.19
CA VAL A 110 -17.23 0.96 18.62
C VAL A 110 -16.77 2.11 19.51
N ILE A 111 -15.78 2.89 19.07
CA ILE A 111 -15.32 4.07 19.81
C ILE A 111 -16.39 5.15 19.84
N LYS A 112 -17.01 5.47 18.71
CA LYS A 112 -18.06 6.47 18.64
C LYS A 112 -19.30 6.08 19.45
N ALA A 113 -19.53 4.79 19.67
CA ALA A 113 -20.62 4.28 20.50
C ALA A 113 -20.30 4.27 22.01
N ASP A 114 -19.02 4.40 22.42
CA ASP A 114 -18.62 4.33 23.83
C ASP A 114 -19.00 5.60 24.60
N PRO A 115 -19.81 5.49 25.71
CA PRO A 115 -20.24 6.66 26.47
C PRO A 115 -19.09 7.46 27.09
N ARG A 116 -17.98 6.81 27.46
CA ARG A 116 -16.80 7.47 28.06
C ARG A 116 -16.12 8.37 27.03
N TRP A 117 -15.99 7.89 25.80
CA TRP A 117 -15.44 8.69 24.70
C TRP A 117 -16.40 9.84 24.34
N GLN A 118 -17.71 9.60 24.27
CA GLN A 118 -18.72 10.64 24.01
C GLN A 118 -18.66 11.75 25.07
N GLU A 119 -18.58 11.39 26.36
CA GLU A 119 -18.43 12.37 27.45
C GLU A 119 -17.16 13.22 27.29
N ALA A 120 -16.02 12.58 26.94
CA ALA A 120 -14.76 13.27 26.70
C ALA A 120 -14.84 14.24 25.51
N MET A 121 -15.56 13.88 24.44
CA MET A 121 -15.81 14.73 23.29
C MET A 121 -16.69 15.93 23.63
N ILE A 122 -17.76 15.70 24.41
CA ILE A 122 -18.66 16.78 24.89
C ILE A 122 -17.89 17.80 25.73
N LYS A 123 -17.00 17.36 26.63
CA LYS A 123 -16.12 18.26 27.41
C LYS A 123 -15.27 19.19 26.51
N ARG A 124 -14.98 18.78 25.28
CA ARG A 124 -14.23 19.52 24.26
C ARG A 124 -15.12 20.32 23.30
N GLY A 125 -16.44 20.33 23.56
CA GLY A 125 -17.41 21.07 22.76
C GLY A 125 -17.89 20.33 21.49
N VAL A 126 -17.56 19.07 21.32
CA VAL A 126 -17.99 18.25 20.18
C VAL A 126 -19.26 17.49 20.57
N THR A 127 -20.38 17.82 19.96
CA THR A 127 -21.68 17.20 20.19
C THR A 127 -22.22 16.42 19.00
N ASP A 128 -21.71 16.70 17.81
CA ASP A 128 -21.99 15.92 16.60
C ASP A 128 -20.84 14.93 16.34
N PHE A 129 -21.03 13.71 16.79
CA PHE A 129 -20.01 12.65 16.64
C PHE A 129 -19.88 12.13 15.20
N SER A 130 -20.81 12.48 14.30
CA SER A 130 -20.69 12.13 12.88
C SER A 130 -19.53 12.86 12.21
N LEU A 131 -19.14 14.02 12.74
CA LEU A 131 -18.00 14.80 12.30
C LEU A 131 -16.67 14.32 12.89
N ALA A 132 -16.68 13.46 13.90
CA ALA A 132 -15.45 12.86 14.38
C ALA A 132 -14.92 11.82 13.39
N MET A 133 -13.61 11.76 13.27
CA MET A 133 -12.85 10.78 12.51
C MET A 133 -11.90 10.09 13.50
N VAL A 134 -11.92 8.77 13.51
CA VAL A 134 -11.05 7.98 14.37
C VAL A 134 -10.04 7.27 13.50
N ASP A 135 -8.78 7.68 13.62
CA ASP A 135 -7.68 7.12 12.88
C ASP A 135 -6.98 6.06 13.72
N LYS A 136 -6.97 4.84 13.22
CA LYS A 136 -6.48 3.70 13.96
C LYS A 136 -4.96 3.63 13.91
N TRP A 137 -4.36 3.47 15.09
CA TRP A 137 -2.95 3.23 15.28
C TRP A 137 -2.74 1.91 16.00
N ALA A 138 -1.75 1.13 15.60
CA ALA A 138 -1.31 0.01 16.39
C ALA A 138 -0.89 0.49 17.79
N SER A 139 -0.98 -0.39 18.79
CA SER A 139 -0.62 0.00 20.17
C SER A 139 0.86 0.29 20.34
N GLY A 140 1.68 -0.02 19.37
CA GLY A 140 3.13 0.01 19.48
C GLY A 140 3.64 -1.11 20.40
N HIS A 141 4.89 -0.98 20.83
CA HIS A 141 5.44 -1.90 21.82
C HIS A 141 4.80 -1.59 23.19
N THR A 142 3.96 -2.50 23.65
CA THR A 142 3.40 -2.48 24.99
C THR A 142 4.20 -3.43 25.86
N MET A 143 4.59 -2.98 27.08
CA MET A 143 5.19 -3.87 28.05
C MET A 143 4.18 -4.93 28.49
N ASP A 144 4.64 -6.11 28.90
CA ASP A 144 3.77 -7.19 29.40
C ASP A 144 2.84 -6.72 30.52
N GLU A 145 3.28 -5.75 31.33
CA GLU A 145 2.51 -5.12 32.41
C GLU A 145 1.28 -4.36 31.87
N ASP A 146 1.40 -3.73 30.69
CA ASP A 146 0.33 -2.94 30.05
C ASP A 146 -0.61 -3.79 29.19
N ASN A 147 -0.14 -4.96 28.76
CA ASN A 147 -0.90 -5.88 27.92
C ASN A 147 -0.72 -7.35 28.37
N PRO A 148 -1.15 -7.69 29.60
CA PRO A 148 -1.07 -9.05 30.08
C PRO A 148 -1.89 -9.99 29.19
N GLY A 149 -1.23 -11.01 28.65
CA GLY A 149 -1.85 -11.98 27.75
C GLY A 149 -1.73 -11.66 26.26
N GLY A 150 -0.97 -10.62 25.88
CA GLY A 150 -0.61 -10.36 24.48
C GLY A 150 -1.80 -10.05 23.56
N ARG A 151 -2.84 -9.36 24.07
CA ARG A 151 -4.03 -9.00 23.29
C ARG A 151 -3.66 -8.15 22.07
N ARG A 152 -4.45 -8.29 21.01
CA ARG A 152 -4.34 -7.44 19.82
C ARG A 152 -4.96 -6.07 20.09
N LEU A 153 -4.15 -5.12 20.56
CA LEU A 153 -4.59 -3.80 20.94
C LEU A 153 -4.32 -2.77 19.83
N ALA A 154 -5.21 -1.77 19.73
CA ALA A 154 -4.98 -0.54 19.00
C ALA A 154 -5.17 0.66 19.92
N ARG A 155 -4.49 1.78 19.60
CA ARG A 155 -4.62 3.08 20.28
C ARG A 155 -4.99 4.17 19.26
N PRO A 156 -6.24 4.19 18.80
CA PRO A 156 -6.71 5.15 17.80
C PRO A 156 -6.66 6.58 18.28
N LEU A 157 -6.39 7.49 17.34
CA LEU A 157 -6.39 8.93 17.56
C LEU A 157 -7.69 9.53 17.00
N THR A 158 -8.23 10.50 17.72
CA THR A 158 -9.48 11.17 17.33
C THR A 158 -9.16 12.54 16.68
N PHE A 159 -9.85 12.84 15.59
CA PHE A 159 -9.84 14.11 14.89
C PHE A 159 -11.27 14.60 14.68
N VAL A 160 -11.45 15.89 14.38
CA VAL A 160 -12.79 16.46 14.17
C VAL A 160 -12.83 17.26 12.88
N ARG A 161 -13.80 16.95 12.03
CA ARG A 161 -14.13 17.72 10.83
C ARG A 161 -15.00 18.91 11.16
N SER A 162 -14.95 19.98 10.38
CA SER A 162 -15.90 21.09 10.44
C SER A 162 -17.14 20.82 9.57
N GLU A 163 -16.97 20.00 8.53
CA GLU A 163 -18.01 19.53 7.64
C GLU A 163 -17.73 18.09 7.18
N ALA A 164 -18.75 17.35 6.75
CA ALA A 164 -18.67 15.91 6.50
C ALA A 164 -17.59 15.49 5.48
N GLN A 165 -17.24 16.35 4.53
CA GLN A 165 -16.25 16.07 3.48
C GLN A 165 -14.87 16.67 3.73
N GLU A 166 -14.65 17.26 4.92
CA GLU A 166 -13.36 17.86 5.27
C GLU A 166 -12.31 16.81 5.62
N ASN A 167 -11.04 17.11 5.37
CA ASN A 167 -9.91 16.43 5.98
C ASN A 167 -9.84 16.79 7.46
N GLY A 168 -10.01 15.82 8.36
CA GLY A 168 -10.03 16.07 9.82
C GLY A 168 -8.63 16.19 10.45
N TYR A 169 -7.55 15.80 9.79
CA TYR A 169 -6.23 15.68 10.41
C TYR A 169 -5.62 17.00 10.91
N ALA A 170 -6.06 18.14 10.43
CA ALA A 170 -5.65 19.44 10.97
C ALA A 170 -6.25 19.78 12.34
N ARG A 171 -7.23 19.00 12.82
CA ARG A 171 -7.98 19.24 14.04
C ARG A 171 -7.95 18.06 14.99
N PRO A 172 -6.77 17.69 15.52
CA PRO A 172 -6.62 16.59 16.48
C PRO A 172 -7.33 16.88 17.81
N VAL A 173 -7.80 15.83 18.43
CA VAL A 173 -8.35 15.83 19.80
C VAL A 173 -7.25 15.36 20.73
N GLU A 174 -6.51 16.30 21.30
CA GLU A 174 -5.39 16.01 22.17
C GLU A 174 -5.82 15.49 23.54
N ASN A 175 -4.94 14.74 24.20
CA ASN A 175 -5.14 14.18 25.54
C ASN A 175 -6.35 13.27 25.69
N LEU A 176 -6.76 12.63 24.59
CA LEU A 176 -7.79 11.61 24.56
C LEU A 176 -7.26 10.40 23.81
N VAL A 177 -6.93 9.34 24.53
CA VAL A 177 -6.45 8.08 23.96
C VAL A 177 -7.42 6.97 24.29
N VAL A 178 -7.88 6.28 23.27
CA VAL A 178 -8.75 5.12 23.41
C VAL A 178 -7.91 3.87 23.18
N THR A 179 -8.12 2.82 23.97
CA THR A 179 -7.53 1.51 23.73
C THR A 179 -8.65 0.54 23.36
N VAL A 180 -8.49 -0.14 22.23
CA VAL A 180 -9.47 -1.10 21.71
C VAL A 180 -8.81 -2.46 21.57
N ASP A 181 -9.49 -3.50 22.04
CA ASP A 181 -9.16 -4.89 21.74
C ASP A 181 -9.73 -5.23 20.35
N MET A 182 -8.84 -5.54 19.42
CA MET A 182 -9.17 -5.70 18.01
C MET A 182 -9.79 -7.06 17.68
N ASP A 183 -9.61 -8.05 18.54
CA ASP A 183 -10.24 -9.36 18.34
C ASP A 183 -11.70 -9.34 18.79
N THR A 184 -11.99 -8.67 19.91
CA THR A 184 -13.36 -8.56 20.46
C THR A 184 -14.09 -7.30 19.99
N MET A 185 -13.39 -6.30 19.46
CA MET A 185 -13.92 -4.97 19.15
C MET A 185 -14.54 -4.30 20.37
N GLU A 186 -13.89 -4.42 21.53
CA GLU A 186 -14.30 -3.79 22.77
C GLU A 186 -13.38 -2.63 23.12
N VAL A 187 -13.96 -1.50 23.54
CA VAL A 187 -13.21 -0.38 24.10
C VAL A 187 -12.76 -0.73 25.51
N VAL A 188 -11.47 -1.05 25.64
CA VAL A 188 -10.84 -1.48 26.89
C VAL A 188 -10.67 -0.29 27.85
N ASP A 189 -10.13 0.82 27.31
CA ASP A 189 -9.85 2.01 28.10
C ASP A 189 -10.11 3.30 27.31
N VAL A 190 -10.44 4.36 28.04
CA VAL A 190 -10.56 5.74 27.54
C VAL A 190 -9.79 6.66 28.49
N ALA A 191 -8.57 6.97 28.16
CA ALA A 191 -7.71 7.86 28.93
C ALA A 191 -7.96 9.33 28.50
N ASP A 192 -8.61 10.11 29.37
CA ASP A 192 -8.84 11.56 29.21
C ASP A 192 -7.97 12.31 30.22
N THR A 193 -6.79 12.79 29.79
CA THR A 193 -5.81 13.45 30.66
C THR A 193 -5.95 14.97 30.70
N GLY A 194 -7.03 15.51 30.14
CA GLY A 194 -7.36 16.94 30.21
C GLY A 194 -7.74 17.52 28.84
N VAL A 195 -8.43 18.65 28.89
CA VAL A 195 -8.98 19.30 27.72
C VAL A 195 -7.97 20.27 27.12
N VAL A 196 -7.56 20.01 25.88
CA VAL A 196 -6.84 20.94 25.02
C VAL A 196 -7.82 21.48 23.99
N PRO A 197 -7.85 22.80 23.71
CA PRO A 197 -8.72 23.35 22.68
C PRO A 197 -8.44 22.75 21.31
N ILE A 198 -9.47 22.30 20.61
CA ILE A 198 -9.36 21.78 19.25
C ILE A 198 -8.98 22.94 18.30
N PRO A 199 -7.99 22.78 17.43
CA PRO A 199 -7.63 23.78 16.42
C PRO A 199 -8.84 24.21 15.59
N GLN A 200 -8.96 25.49 15.30
CA GLN A 200 -10.10 26.02 14.56
C GLN A 200 -9.85 26.08 13.04
N SER A 201 -8.59 26.12 12.64
CA SER A 201 -8.23 26.16 11.22
C SER A 201 -8.53 24.84 10.54
N PRO A 202 -9.38 24.82 9.51
CA PRO A 202 -9.63 23.62 8.74
C PRO A 202 -8.42 23.28 7.86
N GLY A 203 -8.22 21.99 7.59
CA GLY A 203 -7.14 21.45 6.76
C GLY A 203 -7.61 20.85 5.47
N ASN A 204 -8.64 21.39 4.87
CA ASN A 204 -9.25 20.79 3.70
C ASN A 204 -8.47 21.12 2.41
N TYR A 205 -8.34 20.14 1.50
CA TYR A 205 -7.69 20.25 0.20
C TYR A 205 -8.65 20.07 -0.98
N LEU A 206 -9.94 19.89 -0.73
CA LEU A 206 -10.94 19.67 -1.77
C LEU A 206 -11.12 20.89 -2.67
N PRO A 207 -11.49 20.71 -3.95
CA PRO A 207 -11.77 21.82 -4.86
C PRO A 207 -12.80 22.80 -4.28
N GLY A 208 -12.55 24.09 -4.51
CA GLY A 208 -13.42 25.16 -3.99
C GLY A 208 -13.17 25.57 -2.54
N PHE A 209 -12.40 24.80 -1.76
CA PHE A 209 -12.09 25.14 -0.38
C PHE A 209 -11.27 26.42 -0.26
N TYR A 210 -10.18 26.54 -1.04
CA TYR A 210 -9.29 27.70 -1.05
C TYR A 210 -9.95 28.99 -1.58
N GLU A 211 -11.07 28.84 -2.29
CA GLU A 211 -11.83 29.98 -2.83
C GLU A 211 -12.74 30.60 -1.77
N ARG A 212 -12.97 29.93 -0.66
CA ARG A 212 -13.79 30.45 0.45
C ARG A 212 -13.02 31.50 1.26
N PRO A 213 -13.57 32.72 1.43
CA PRO A 213 -12.90 33.78 2.19
C PRO A 213 -12.53 33.32 3.62
N GLY A 214 -11.30 33.53 4.01
CA GLY A 214 -10.81 33.24 5.36
C GLY A 214 -10.32 31.81 5.60
N ASN A 215 -10.47 30.89 4.66
CA ASN A 215 -10.00 29.52 4.84
C ASN A 215 -8.48 29.39 4.79
N VAL A 216 -7.82 30.19 3.96
CA VAL A 216 -6.36 30.22 3.83
C VAL A 216 -5.91 31.69 3.77
N PRO A 217 -5.73 32.37 4.92
CA PRO A 217 -5.43 33.80 4.97
C PRO A 217 -4.14 34.19 4.24
N GLU A 218 -3.13 33.32 4.22
CA GLU A 218 -1.84 33.58 3.58
C GLU A 218 -1.92 33.48 2.05
N PHE A 219 -2.91 32.77 1.51
CA PHE A 219 -3.11 32.57 0.08
C PHE A 219 -4.32 33.34 -0.42
N THR A 220 -4.23 34.66 -0.39
CA THR A 220 -5.33 35.52 -0.84
C THR A 220 -5.57 35.48 -2.34
N GLN A 221 -4.62 34.94 -3.11
CA GLN A 221 -4.72 34.85 -4.56
C GLN A 221 -4.03 33.56 -5.07
N GLN A 222 -4.80 32.72 -5.74
CA GLN A 222 -4.22 31.56 -6.42
C GLN A 222 -3.36 32.02 -7.61
N ARG A 223 -2.26 31.29 -7.84
CA ARG A 223 -1.46 31.47 -9.05
C ARG A 223 -2.28 31.15 -10.28
N ALA A 224 -2.14 31.93 -11.35
CA ALA A 224 -2.71 31.59 -12.64
C ALA A 224 -2.26 30.19 -13.10
N PRO A 225 -3.13 29.39 -13.72
CA PRO A 225 -2.77 28.09 -14.24
C PRO A 225 -1.53 28.16 -15.13
N MET A 226 -0.65 27.19 -15.01
CA MET A 226 0.48 27.05 -15.93
C MET A 226 -0.01 26.58 -17.29
N LYS A 227 0.74 26.89 -18.35
CA LYS A 227 0.49 26.34 -19.68
C LYS A 227 0.71 24.84 -19.68
N THR A 228 -0.09 24.13 -20.44
CA THR A 228 -0.01 22.68 -20.58
C THR A 228 1.34 22.25 -21.16
N ILE A 229 1.84 21.12 -20.69
CA ILE A 229 2.96 20.39 -21.28
C ILE A 229 2.37 19.12 -21.88
N ASP A 230 2.56 18.94 -23.18
CA ASP A 230 2.19 17.71 -23.87
C ASP A 230 3.45 16.86 -24.08
N ILE A 231 3.37 15.58 -23.73
CA ILE A 231 4.43 14.59 -23.96
C ILE A 231 3.87 13.58 -24.95
N THR A 232 4.51 13.46 -26.10
CA THR A 232 4.05 12.56 -27.17
C THR A 232 5.20 11.71 -27.70
N GLN A 233 4.92 10.45 -27.99
CA GLN A 233 5.80 9.51 -28.67
C GLN A 233 5.10 9.04 -29.95
N PRO A 234 5.24 9.76 -31.09
CA PRO A 234 4.45 9.51 -32.30
C PRO A 234 4.59 8.10 -32.88
N ASP A 235 5.74 7.43 -32.61
CA ASP A 235 6.02 6.07 -33.04
C ASP A 235 5.71 5.03 -31.94
N GLY A 236 5.06 5.45 -30.85
CA GLY A 236 4.79 4.65 -29.66
C GLY A 236 5.97 4.61 -28.68
N PRO A 237 5.79 3.94 -27.51
CA PRO A 237 6.85 3.77 -26.52
C PRO A 237 7.95 2.83 -27.02
N SER A 238 9.15 2.96 -26.46
CA SER A 238 10.29 2.09 -26.80
C SER A 238 10.34 0.81 -25.97
N PHE A 239 9.45 0.67 -25.01
CA PHE A 239 9.30 -0.57 -24.25
C PHE A 239 8.30 -1.52 -24.91
N THR A 240 8.44 -2.80 -24.64
CA THR A 240 7.45 -3.83 -24.97
C THR A 240 7.02 -4.53 -23.70
N VAL A 241 5.77 -4.97 -23.67
CA VAL A 241 5.18 -5.66 -22.51
C VAL A 241 4.51 -6.94 -23.00
N ASP A 242 4.82 -8.07 -22.32
CA ASP A 242 4.16 -9.36 -22.50
C ASP A 242 3.73 -9.88 -21.13
N GLY A 243 2.43 -9.75 -20.81
CA GLY A 243 1.91 -9.93 -19.46
C GLY A 243 2.60 -8.96 -18.49
N HIS A 244 3.37 -9.47 -17.56
CA HIS A 244 4.16 -8.69 -16.61
C HIS A 244 5.66 -8.58 -16.98
N TYR A 245 6.06 -9.17 -18.08
CA TYR A 245 7.43 -9.08 -18.58
C TYR A 245 7.62 -7.83 -19.42
N VAL A 246 8.68 -7.09 -19.13
CA VAL A 246 9.02 -5.81 -19.76
C VAL A 246 10.42 -5.87 -20.38
N GLU A 247 10.52 -5.42 -21.62
CA GLU A 247 11.79 -5.12 -22.26
C GLU A 247 11.88 -3.63 -22.60
N TRP A 248 12.97 -2.99 -22.21
CA TRP A 248 13.26 -1.62 -22.56
C TRP A 248 14.77 -1.41 -22.76
N ALA A 249 15.17 -0.93 -23.92
CA ALA A 249 16.59 -0.79 -24.29
C ALA A 249 17.36 -2.08 -23.96
N ASN A 250 18.30 -2.01 -23.03
CA ASN A 250 19.06 -3.18 -22.55
C ASN A 250 18.48 -3.81 -21.28
N TRP A 251 17.39 -3.28 -20.75
CA TRP A 251 16.76 -3.80 -19.54
C TRP A 251 15.73 -4.89 -19.84
N ARG A 252 15.67 -5.88 -18.98
CA ARG A 252 14.69 -6.96 -18.94
C ARG A 252 14.25 -7.13 -17.51
N LEU A 253 12.94 -7.12 -17.26
CA LEU A 253 12.42 -7.23 -15.88
C LEU A 253 10.99 -7.77 -15.89
N ARG A 254 10.52 -8.15 -14.71
CA ARG A 254 9.12 -8.45 -14.47
C ARG A 254 8.56 -7.49 -13.43
N VAL A 255 7.36 -7.02 -13.66
CA VAL A 255 6.61 -6.17 -12.75
C VAL A 255 5.68 -7.06 -11.93
N GLY A 256 5.83 -7.03 -10.63
CA GLY A 256 5.01 -7.76 -9.68
C GLY A 256 4.28 -6.82 -8.73
N PHE A 257 3.35 -7.38 -7.95
CA PHE A 257 2.63 -6.65 -6.93
C PHE A 257 2.28 -7.57 -5.76
N THR A 258 2.45 -7.08 -4.53
CA THR A 258 1.99 -7.77 -3.32
C THR A 258 1.11 -6.86 -2.47
N PRO A 259 0.15 -7.40 -1.70
CA PRO A 259 -0.66 -6.62 -0.77
C PRO A 259 0.18 -5.87 0.27
N ARG A 260 1.31 -6.45 0.69
CA ARG A 260 2.19 -5.90 1.71
C ARG A 260 3.07 -4.77 1.17
N GLU A 261 3.81 -5.01 0.08
CA GLU A 261 4.88 -4.12 -0.39
C GLU A 261 4.44 -3.20 -1.55
N GLY A 262 3.30 -3.50 -2.20
CA GLY A 262 2.91 -2.84 -3.44
C GLY A 262 3.75 -3.32 -4.62
N LEU A 263 4.39 -2.40 -5.33
CA LEU A 263 5.22 -2.69 -6.50
C LEU A 263 6.46 -3.51 -6.15
N VAL A 264 6.63 -4.62 -6.84
CA VAL A 264 7.81 -5.48 -6.77
C VAL A 264 8.42 -5.63 -8.17
N LEU A 265 9.72 -5.48 -8.30
CA LEU A 265 10.44 -5.81 -9.52
C LEU A 265 11.17 -7.14 -9.35
N HIS A 266 10.99 -8.04 -10.32
CA HIS A 266 11.65 -9.33 -10.35
C HIS A 266 12.59 -9.45 -11.55
N GLU A 267 13.65 -10.25 -11.40
CA GLU A 267 14.56 -10.63 -12.47
C GLU A 267 15.03 -9.44 -13.31
N VAL A 268 15.43 -8.35 -12.61
CA VAL A 268 15.96 -7.18 -13.29
C VAL A 268 17.32 -7.50 -13.86
N ASN A 269 17.38 -7.62 -15.18
CA ASN A 269 18.56 -8.00 -15.94
C ASN A 269 18.98 -6.87 -16.88
N TYR A 270 20.27 -6.80 -17.20
CA TYR A 270 20.82 -5.86 -18.17
C TYR A 270 21.63 -6.61 -19.23
N VAL A 271 21.30 -6.37 -20.50
CA VAL A 271 22.00 -6.98 -21.64
C VAL A 271 23.26 -6.16 -21.96
N ASP A 272 24.40 -6.65 -21.54
CA ASP A 272 25.72 -6.04 -21.80
C ASP A 272 26.45 -6.78 -22.91
N ARG A 273 26.66 -6.10 -24.05
CA ARG A 273 27.37 -6.67 -25.21
C ARG A 273 26.81 -8.03 -25.66
N GLY A 274 25.51 -8.16 -25.64
CA GLY A 274 24.79 -9.38 -26.02
C GLY A 274 24.75 -10.47 -24.96
N THR A 275 25.28 -10.22 -23.75
CA THR A 275 25.20 -11.12 -22.61
C THR A 275 24.21 -10.55 -21.60
N GLU A 276 23.14 -11.27 -21.29
CA GLU A 276 22.21 -10.92 -20.23
C GLU A 276 22.84 -11.19 -18.87
N ARG A 277 22.89 -10.15 -18.04
CA ARG A 277 23.45 -10.21 -16.69
C ARG A 277 22.38 -9.89 -15.66
N PRO A 278 22.20 -10.75 -14.66
CA PRO A 278 21.29 -10.44 -13.56
C PRO A 278 21.86 -9.29 -12.71
N VAL A 279 21.03 -8.27 -12.46
CA VAL A 279 21.37 -7.10 -11.64
C VAL A 279 20.69 -7.23 -10.28
N ILE A 280 19.36 -7.41 -10.29
CA ILE A 280 18.56 -7.57 -9.08
C ILE A 280 17.62 -8.75 -9.28
N HIS A 281 17.56 -9.65 -8.30
CA HIS A 281 16.64 -10.79 -8.36
C HIS A 281 15.22 -10.37 -7.98
N ARG A 282 15.08 -9.61 -6.88
CA ARG A 282 13.83 -9.08 -6.37
C ARG A 282 14.10 -7.72 -5.72
N ALA A 283 13.27 -6.74 -6.00
CA ALA A 283 13.36 -5.41 -5.42
C ALA A 283 11.98 -4.88 -5.07
N SER A 284 11.84 -4.41 -3.83
CA SER A 284 10.67 -3.73 -3.30
C SER A 284 11.09 -2.84 -2.13
N LEU A 285 10.21 -1.99 -1.63
CA LEU A 285 10.36 -1.44 -0.30
C LEU A 285 9.83 -2.49 0.70
N SER A 286 10.69 -3.04 1.53
CA SER A 286 10.33 -4.15 2.40
C SER A 286 9.70 -3.71 3.72
N GLU A 287 10.07 -2.53 4.21
CA GLU A 287 9.50 -1.92 5.42
C GLU A 287 9.87 -0.43 5.50
N MET A 288 8.95 0.35 6.05
CA MET A 288 9.17 1.74 6.37
C MET A 288 8.75 1.99 7.82
N TYR A 289 9.73 2.25 8.67
CA TYR A 289 9.51 2.49 10.10
C TYR A 289 9.61 3.96 10.44
N VAL A 290 8.55 4.52 11.03
CA VAL A 290 8.47 5.94 11.39
C VAL A 290 8.28 6.09 12.90
N PRO A 291 9.34 6.36 13.68
CA PRO A 291 9.23 6.71 15.10
C PRO A 291 8.91 8.20 15.25
N TYR A 292 7.78 8.53 15.88
CA TYR A 292 7.41 9.93 16.10
C TYR A 292 8.19 10.59 17.23
N GLY A 293 8.55 9.83 18.26
CA GLY A 293 9.47 10.28 19.31
C GLY A 293 8.91 11.33 20.26
N ASP A 294 7.61 11.60 20.26
CA ASP A 294 6.97 12.50 21.21
C ASP A 294 6.80 11.79 22.57
N PRO A 295 7.38 12.32 23.67
CA PRO A 295 7.30 11.70 24.99
C PRO A 295 6.00 11.98 25.75
N GLY A 296 5.08 12.77 25.19
CA GLY A 296 3.80 13.11 25.82
C GLY A 296 2.93 11.88 26.09
N ASP A 297 2.15 11.90 27.18
CA ASP A 297 1.33 10.77 27.64
C ASP A 297 0.39 10.20 26.59
N SER A 298 -0.10 11.03 25.68
CA SER A 298 -0.99 10.63 24.56
C SER A 298 -0.25 10.24 23.28
N GLN A 299 1.07 10.40 23.20
CA GLN A 299 1.84 10.28 21.96
C GLN A 299 3.04 9.32 22.05
N TRP A 300 3.51 8.97 23.25
CA TRP A 300 4.77 8.24 23.45
C TRP A 300 4.84 6.88 22.74
N ASN A 301 3.68 6.24 22.54
CA ASN A 301 3.57 4.96 21.86
C ASN A 301 3.44 5.07 20.33
N LYS A 302 3.39 6.32 19.81
CA LYS A 302 3.11 6.57 18.41
C LYS A 302 4.33 6.25 17.54
N ASN A 303 4.25 5.17 16.83
CA ASN A 303 5.18 4.74 15.80
C ASN A 303 4.41 3.93 14.76
N VAL A 304 4.97 3.74 13.58
CA VAL A 304 4.33 2.98 12.52
C VAL A 304 5.34 2.16 11.73
N PHE A 305 4.91 0.97 11.31
CA PHE A 305 5.53 0.11 10.31
C PHE A 305 4.55 0.03 9.14
N ASP A 306 4.76 0.84 8.10
CA ASP A 306 3.74 1.06 7.07
C ASP A 306 3.39 -0.21 6.29
N GLU A 307 4.39 -1.06 5.96
CA GLU A 307 4.16 -2.35 5.34
C GLU A 307 3.65 -3.41 6.32
N GLY A 308 4.23 -3.46 7.51
CA GLY A 308 3.93 -4.50 8.50
C GLY A 308 2.63 -4.31 9.25
N GLU A 309 2.16 -3.07 9.44
CA GLU A 309 0.92 -2.76 10.16
C GLU A 309 -0.28 -2.55 9.23
N TYR A 310 -0.07 -2.04 8.00
CA TYR A 310 -1.15 -1.69 7.08
C TYR A 310 -1.05 -2.40 5.72
N GLY A 311 0.15 -2.47 5.15
CA GLY A 311 0.38 -2.96 3.80
C GLY A 311 0.19 -1.85 2.76
N LEU A 312 1.30 -1.39 2.14
CA LEU A 312 1.28 -0.33 1.14
C LEU A 312 0.54 -0.76 -0.13
N GLY A 313 0.60 -2.05 -0.49
CA GLY A 313 -0.11 -2.56 -1.64
C GLY A 313 -1.63 -2.51 -1.48
N VAL A 314 -2.16 -2.86 -0.30
CA VAL A 314 -3.61 -2.73 -0.02
C VAL A 314 -4.08 -1.28 -0.10
N LEU A 315 -3.18 -0.33 0.17
CA LEU A 315 -3.44 1.11 0.17
C LEU A 315 -3.03 1.80 -1.13
N ALA A 316 -2.70 1.04 -2.18
CA ALA A 316 -2.32 1.61 -3.48
C ALA A 316 -3.47 2.38 -4.13
N ASN A 317 -3.13 3.53 -4.72
CA ASN A 317 -4.08 4.38 -5.42
C ASN A 317 -4.16 3.97 -6.89
N SER A 318 -5.36 4.05 -7.47
CA SER A 318 -5.55 3.95 -8.92
C SER A 318 -5.00 5.20 -9.61
N LEU A 319 -4.12 5.03 -10.59
CA LEU A 319 -3.44 6.12 -11.28
C LEU A 319 -4.16 6.51 -12.58
N GLN A 320 -4.10 7.79 -12.95
CA GLN A 320 -4.82 8.34 -14.09
C GLN A 320 -3.90 9.16 -14.99
N LEU A 321 -4.04 8.93 -16.31
CA LEU A 321 -3.35 9.71 -17.31
C LEU A 321 -3.78 11.19 -17.25
N GLY A 322 -2.78 12.07 -17.29
CA GLY A 322 -2.98 13.52 -17.27
C GLY A 322 -3.10 14.13 -15.88
N CYS A 323 -3.32 13.30 -14.86
CA CYS A 323 -3.36 13.67 -13.45
C CYS A 323 -2.08 13.21 -12.74
N ASP A 324 -1.83 11.90 -12.77
CA ASP A 324 -0.73 11.27 -12.03
C ASP A 324 0.47 10.97 -12.93
N CYS A 325 0.23 10.69 -14.21
CA CYS A 325 1.25 10.36 -15.20
C CYS A 325 1.03 11.13 -16.51
N LEU A 326 2.11 11.41 -17.24
CA LEU A 326 2.07 12.09 -18.56
C LEU A 326 2.83 11.27 -19.61
N GLY A 327 2.36 11.31 -20.87
CA GLY A 327 3.00 10.62 -21.99
C GLY A 327 2.29 9.33 -22.39
N GLU A 328 3.03 8.44 -23.06
CA GLU A 328 2.57 7.09 -23.41
C GLU A 328 2.75 6.16 -22.22
N ILE A 329 1.66 5.79 -21.57
CA ILE A 329 1.67 5.08 -20.31
C ILE A 329 1.20 3.64 -20.52
N HIS A 330 1.89 2.69 -19.88
CA HIS A 330 1.37 1.35 -19.63
C HIS A 330 1.00 1.22 -18.16
N TYR A 331 -0.23 0.78 -17.89
CA TYR A 331 -0.69 0.50 -16.52
C TYR A 331 -0.76 -0.99 -16.28
N PHE A 332 -0.44 -1.39 -15.04
CA PHE A 332 -0.71 -2.74 -14.55
C PHE A 332 -1.78 -2.65 -13.48
N ASP A 333 -2.82 -3.47 -13.63
CA ASP A 333 -3.79 -3.69 -12.59
C ASP A 333 -3.22 -4.62 -11.52
N ALA A 334 -3.70 -4.48 -10.29
CA ALA A 334 -3.35 -5.37 -9.21
C ALA A 334 -4.60 -5.93 -8.55
N TYR A 335 -4.43 -7.02 -7.82
CA TYR A 335 -5.50 -7.67 -7.09
C TYR A 335 -5.05 -7.96 -5.67
N VAL A 336 -5.91 -7.60 -4.72
CA VAL A 336 -5.77 -7.94 -3.30
C VAL A 336 -7.03 -8.69 -2.86
N ASN A 337 -7.11 -9.10 -1.61
CA ASN A 337 -8.31 -9.76 -1.08
C ASN A 337 -9.03 -8.88 -0.06
N ASP A 338 -10.35 -9.12 0.10
CA ASP A 338 -11.10 -8.68 1.26
C ASP A 338 -10.92 -9.62 2.47
N GLN A 339 -11.53 -9.28 3.59
CA GLN A 339 -11.47 -10.07 4.83
C GLN A 339 -12.08 -11.46 4.70
N ASP A 340 -12.90 -11.69 3.69
CA ASP A 340 -13.52 -12.99 3.38
C ASP A 340 -12.71 -13.78 2.35
N GLY A 341 -11.55 -13.27 1.91
CA GLY A 341 -10.68 -13.87 0.91
C GLY A 341 -11.24 -13.81 -0.51
N GLN A 342 -12.09 -12.80 -0.81
CA GLN A 342 -12.53 -12.53 -2.16
C GLN A 342 -11.61 -11.51 -2.83
N PRO A 343 -11.34 -11.62 -4.12
CA PRO A 343 -10.47 -10.69 -4.82
C PRO A 343 -11.11 -9.30 -4.95
N ILE A 344 -10.28 -8.28 -4.73
CA ILE A 344 -10.58 -6.86 -4.99
C ILE A 344 -9.62 -6.37 -6.06
N GLU A 345 -10.14 -5.76 -7.10
CA GLU A 345 -9.35 -5.15 -8.16
C GLU A 345 -8.87 -3.75 -7.75
N LEU A 346 -7.60 -3.49 -8.00
CA LEU A 346 -6.95 -2.18 -7.92
C LEU A 346 -6.54 -1.77 -9.35
N PRO A 347 -7.42 -1.11 -10.11
CA PRO A 347 -7.15 -0.77 -11.50
C PRO A 347 -6.03 0.28 -11.58
N ASN A 348 -5.14 0.13 -12.57
CA ASN A 348 -4.02 1.03 -12.78
C ASN A 348 -3.15 1.23 -11.51
N ALA A 349 -2.90 0.18 -10.74
CA ALA A 349 -2.13 0.28 -9.50
C ALA A 349 -0.66 0.66 -9.74
N ILE A 350 -0.10 0.29 -10.90
CA ILE A 350 1.26 0.60 -11.30
C ILE A 350 1.25 1.34 -12.62
N CYS A 351 2.05 2.40 -12.70
CA CYS A 351 2.29 3.20 -13.90
C CYS A 351 3.70 2.94 -14.42
N MET A 352 3.84 2.73 -15.73
CA MET A 352 5.13 2.63 -16.39
C MET A 352 5.18 3.53 -17.63
N HIS A 353 6.23 4.34 -17.75
CA HIS A 353 6.42 5.26 -18.87
C HIS A 353 7.89 5.62 -19.08
N GLU A 354 8.19 6.22 -20.22
CA GLU A 354 9.52 6.76 -20.50
C GLU A 354 9.56 8.28 -20.21
N GLU A 355 10.71 8.71 -19.73
CA GLU A 355 10.98 10.14 -19.54
C GLU A 355 12.26 10.56 -20.24
N ASP A 356 12.23 11.72 -20.92
CA ASP A 356 13.46 12.40 -21.32
C ASP A 356 14.16 12.95 -20.07
N TYR A 357 15.37 12.48 -19.83
CA TYR A 357 16.15 12.87 -18.65
C TYR A 357 17.34 13.76 -19.01
N SER A 358 17.07 14.79 -19.83
CA SER A 358 18.02 15.86 -20.17
C SER A 358 19.23 15.36 -20.98
N ILE A 359 20.35 16.06 -20.90
CA ILE A 359 21.59 15.76 -21.59
C ILE A 359 22.36 14.69 -20.81
N GLY A 360 22.54 13.50 -21.41
CA GLY A 360 23.39 12.46 -20.85
C GLY A 360 24.88 12.76 -21.09
N TRP A 361 25.20 13.28 -22.27
CA TRP A 361 26.55 13.68 -22.63
C TRP A 361 26.55 14.77 -23.70
N LYS A 362 27.44 15.73 -23.57
CA LYS A 362 27.67 16.78 -24.58
C LYS A 362 29.15 17.19 -24.61
N HIS A 363 29.71 17.30 -25.80
CA HIS A 363 31.03 17.82 -26.00
C HIS A 363 31.10 18.72 -27.23
N THR A 364 31.87 19.77 -27.17
CA THR A 364 32.21 20.64 -28.31
C THR A 364 33.71 20.92 -28.28
N ASP A 365 34.42 20.53 -29.34
CA ASP A 365 35.84 20.90 -29.48
C ASP A 365 35.96 22.36 -29.92
N PHE A 366 36.66 23.15 -29.14
CA PHE A 366 36.81 24.60 -29.36
C PHE A 366 37.70 24.94 -30.57
N ARG A 367 38.49 23.97 -31.10
CA ARG A 367 39.40 24.18 -32.21
C ARG A 367 38.71 24.18 -33.56
N ASP A 368 37.79 23.27 -33.77
CA ASP A 368 37.05 23.12 -35.01
C ASP A 368 35.55 23.32 -34.91
N ASN A 369 35.10 23.59 -33.65
CA ASN A 369 33.68 23.80 -33.29
C ASN A 369 32.78 22.57 -33.62
N LEU A 370 33.38 21.38 -33.72
CA LEU A 370 32.62 20.15 -33.86
C LEU A 370 32.05 19.73 -32.51
N GLY A 371 30.75 19.49 -32.51
CA GLY A 371 30.04 19.14 -31.28
C GLY A 371 29.15 17.92 -31.46
N GLN A 372 28.97 17.19 -30.38
CA GLN A 372 27.98 16.11 -30.28
C GLN A 372 27.19 16.17 -28.98
N VAL A 373 25.97 15.67 -29.02
CA VAL A 373 25.10 15.55 -27.86
C VAL A 373 24.43 14.16 -27.87
N ARG A 374 24.25 13.61 -26.67
CA ARG A 374 23.41 12.43 -26.44
C ARG A 374 22.41 12.79 -25.36
N ARG A 375 21.12 12.58 -25.65
CA ARG A 375 20.04 12.69 -24.68
C ARG A 375 20.08 11.46 -23.76
N ASN A 376 19.76 11.66 -22.50
CA ASN A 376 19.47 10.56 -21.60
C ASN A 376 17.95 10.32 -21.54
N ARG A 377 17.56 9.09 -21.30
CA ARG A 377 16.19 8.66 -21.13
C ARG A 377 16.15 7.65 -20.01
N ARG A 378 15.04 7.60 -19.28
CA ARG A 378 14.82 6.59 -18.26
C ARG A 378 13.44 5.96 -18.43
N LEU A 379 13.34 4.70 -18.05
CA LEU A 379 12.08 4.03 -17.81
C LEU A 379 11.73 4.24 -16.35
N VAL A 380 10.51 4.67 -16.08
CA VAL A 380 9.96 4.85 -14.75
C VAL A 380 8.90 3.78 -14.53
N VAL A 381 9.02 3.02 -13.44
CA VAL A 381 7.97 2.11 -12.95
C VAL A 381 7.60 2.58 -11.57
N SER A 382 6.35 2.90 -11.34
CA SER A 382 5.93 3.56 -10.10
C SER A 382 4.55 3.13 -9.62
N PHE A 383 4.34 3.24 -8.32
CA PHE A 383 3.03 3.19 -7.69
C PHE A 383 2.92 4.27 -6.61
N PHE A 384 1.70 4.52 -6.15
CA PHE A 384 1.40 5.54 -5.16
C PHE A 384 0.46 4.94 -4.10
N ALA A 385 0.73 5.21 -2.82
CA ALA A 385 -0.10 4.74 -1.71
C ALA A 385 -0.41 5.90 -0.75
N THR A 386 -1.61 5.87 -0.17
CA THR A 386 -2.01 6.82 0.87
C THR A 386 -2.25 6.07 2.17
N VAL A 387 -1.45 6.38 3.17
CA VAL A 387 -1.54 5.82 4.52
C VAL A 387 -2.03 6.91 5.48
N GLY A 388 -3.29 6.86 5.86
CA GLY A 388 -3.90 7.91 6.67
C GLY A 388 -3.82 9.28 6.00
N ASN A 389 -2.98 10.18 6.52
CA ASN A 389 -2.73 11.52 5.97
C ASN A 389 -1.39 11.65 5.23
N TYR A 390 -0.71 10.55 4.97
CA TYR A 390 0.58 10.53 4.30
C TYR A 390 0.46 9.94 2.91
N ASP A 391 1.09 10.61 1.95
CA ASP A 391 1.11 10.22 0.55
C ASP A 391 2.52 9.79 0.16
N TYR A 392 2.65 8.58 -0.35
CA TYR A 392 3.93 7.99 -0.73
C TYR A 392 3.96 7.67 -2.22
N GLY A 393 4.91 8.26 -2.94
CA GLY A 393 5.22 7.90 -4.33
C GLY A 393 6.50 7.07 -4.39
N PHE A 394 6.42 5.89 -4.98
CA PHE A 394 7.54 4.97 -5.14
C PHE A 394 7.90 4.87 -6.61
N TYR A 395 9.15 5.19 -6.95
CA TYR A 395 9.62 5.29 -8.33
C TYR A 395 10.91 4.49 -8.52
N TRP A 396 10.86 3.50 -9.41
CA TRP A 396 12.04 2.82 -9.91
C TRP A 396 12.48 3.47 -11.21
N HIS A 397 13.70 3.96 -11.25
CA HIS A 397 14.29 4.58 -12.42
C HIS A 397 15.36 3.69 -13.03
N LEU A 398 15.17 3.28 -14.28
CA LEU A 398 16.12 2.50 -15.04
C LEU A 398 16.70 3.39 -16.16
N TYR A 399 18.01 3.53 -16.21
CA TYR A 399 18.67 4.43 -17.15
C TYR A 399 19.30 3.66 -18.32
N LEU A 400 19.52 4.37 -19.45
CA LEU A 400 20.12 3.78 -20.67
C LEU A 400 21.54 3.23 -20.45
N ASP A 401 22.27 3.77 -19.49
CA ASP A 401 23.65 3.38 -19.17
C ASP A 401 23.74 2.18 -18.21
N GLY A 402 22.63 1.68 -17.75
CA GLY A 402 22.56 0.53 -16.84
C GLY A 402 22.55 0.89 -15.35
N SER A 403 22.40 2.16 -15.00
CA SER A 403 22.22 2.62 -13.61
C SER A 403 20.75 2.73 -13.24
#